data_084b054f1798bf2ffbbdcb45071b4913
#
_entry.id   084b054f1798bf2ffbbdcb45071b4913
#
_cell.length_a   1.000
_cell.length_b   1.000
_cell.length_c   1.000
_cell.angle_alpha   90.00
_cell.angle_beta   90.00
_cell.angle_gamma   90.00
#
_symmetry.space_group_name_H-M   'P 1'
#
loop_
_entity.id
_entity.type
_entity.pdbx_description
1 polymer ?
#
loop_
_entity_poly.entity_id
_entity_poly.type
_entity_poly.pdbx_seq_one_letter_code
_entity_poly.pdbx_strand_id
1 'polypeptide(L)'
;KMIDKADLPDGWKRYLSKAVKEKTGKPVVISGNIRDPHIAEDIIASGDADIVAMGRSLIADPEWCNKVRDGREDELRKCISCCIGCVGNRMGSNRPIRCTVNPAVTQGDTCKKRKVNKPCKVMVIGGGTAGLEAACTAAEIGCDVTLAEQSGSLGGRAACLCDLPEKRRMNDFVTYLKNRTARLKNIKVVLNAAVTKQMAAAENPDLIVCATG
;
A
#
# COMPACT_ATOMS: atom_id res chain seq x y z
N LYS A 1 12.95 12.74 -18.01
CA LYS A 1 13.31 12.07 -16.76
C LYS A 1 13.11 10.57 -16.94
N MET A 2 14.10 9.78 -16.54
CA MET A 2 14.05 8.32 -16.64
C MET A 2 13.12 7.67 -15.62
N ILE A 3 12.91 8.32 -14.47
CA ILE A 3 12.06 7.84 -13.37
C ILE A 3 11.10 8.93 -12.95
N ASP A 4 9.81 8.60 -12.98
CA ASP A 4 8.74 9.54 -12.65
C ASP A 4 8.56 9.64 -11.14
N LYS A 5 8.50 10.89 -10.64
CA LYS A 5 8.26 11.22 -9.24
C LYS A 5 6.75 11.38 -8.94
N ALA A 6 6.43 11.60 -7.68
CA ALA A 6 5.07 11.76 -7.21
C ALA A 6 4.36 13.03 -7.70
N ASP A 7 5.12 14.05 -8.10
CA ASP A 7 4.62 15.33 -8.63
C ASP A 7 4.03 15.23 -10.04
N LEU A 8 4.39 14.18 -10.80
CA LEU A 8 3.89 14.00 -12.16
C LEU A 8 2.57 13.21 -12.14
N PRO A 9 1.58 13.59 -12.97
CA PRO A 9 0.32 12.86 -13.09
C PRO A 9 0.50 11.39 -13.47
N ASP A 10 -0.48 10.56 -13.14
CA ASP A 10 -0.51 9.18 -13.59
C ASP A 10 -0.68 9.13 -15.12
N GLY A 11 0.10 8.27 -15.78
CA GLY A 11 0.07 8.12 -17.24
C GLY A 11 0.51 9.35 -18.04
N TRP A 12 1.20 10.33 -17.43
CA TRP A 12 1.53 11.62 -18.06
C TRP A 12 2.31 11.51 -19.39
N LYS A 13 2.98 10.38 -19.65
CA LYS A 13 3.72 10.15 -20.88
C LYS A 13 2.87 9.70 -22.07
N ARG A 14 1.54 9.58 -21.90
CA ARG A 14 0.65 9.07 -22.94
C ARG A 14 0.76 9.84 -24.28
N TYR A 15 1.01 11.15 -24.23
CA TYR A 15 1.19 11.97 -25.40
C TYR A 15 2.43 11.58 -26.24
N LEU A 16 3.49 11.05 -25.57
CA LEU A 16 4.69 10.55 -26.25
C LEU A 16 4.41 9.23 -26.96
N SER A 17 3.73 8.28 -26.30
CA SER A 17 3.37 7.00 -26.92
C SER A 17 2.45 7.21 -28.11
N LYS A 18 1.47 8.08 -27.98
CA LYS A 18 0.58 8.48 -29.09
C LYS A 18 1.36 9.01 -30.29
N ALA A 19 2.22 10.00 -30.07
CA ALA A 19 3.02 10.60 -31.14
C ALA A 19 3.95 9.58 -31.85
N VAL A 20 4.53 8.62 -31.09
CA VAL A 20 5.34 7.54 -31.66
C VAL A 20 4.47 6.59 -32.49
N LYS A 21 3.30 6.22 -31.98
CA LYS A 21 2.37 5.32 -32.68
C LYS A 21 1.87 5.93 -33.99
N GLU A 22 1.46 7.19 -33.98
CA GLU A 22 1.02 7.92 -35.17
C GLU A 22 2.11 8.02 -36.24
N LYS A 23 3.36 8.25 -35.83
CA LYS A 23 4.48 8.38 -36.77
C LYS A 23 4.98 7.05 -37.34
N THR A 24 4.92 5.98 -36.57
CA THR A 24 5.57 4.72 -36.92
C THR A 24 4.60 3.65 -37.41
N GLY A 25 3.33 3.75 -37.04
CA GLY A 25 2.34 2.68 -37.27
C GLY A 25 2.67 1.37 -36.55
N LYS A 26 3.63 1.37 -35.61
CA LYS A 26 4.08 0.18 -34.90
C LYS A 26 3.37 0.06 -33.55
N PRO A 27 3.24 -1.17 -33.01
CA PRO A 27 2.78 -1.37 -31.65
C PRO A 27 3.69 -0.63 -30.65
N VAL A 28 3.09 0.09 -29.72
CA VAL A 28 3.80 0.92 -28.73
C VAL A 28 3.49 0.46 -27.31
N VAL A 29 4.56 0.30 -26.52
CA VAL A 29 4.47 0.03 -25.09
C VAL A 29 4.70 1.31 -24.31
N ILE A 30 3.74 1.71 -23.49
CA ILE A 30 3.88 2.85 -22.58
C ILE A 30 4.31 2.39 -21.19
N SER A 31 5.17 3.19 -20.56
CA SER A 31 5.50 3.05 -19.13
C SER A 31 5.62 4.42 -18.47
N GLY A 32 5.43 4.48 -17.17
CA GLY A 32 5.63 5.69 -16.38
C GLY A 32 4.42 6.08 -15.52
N ASN A 33 4.57 5.93 -14.22
CA ASN A 33 3.58 6.30 -13.20
C ASN A 33 2.15 5.77 -13.44
N ILE A 34 2.01 4.63 -14.11
CA ILE A 34 0.72 3.99 -14.32
C ILE A 34 0.46 3.09 -13.11
N ARG A 35 -0.45 3.51 -12.24
CA ARG A 35 -0.76 2.87 -10.96
C ARG A 35 -2.27 2.80 -10.69
N ASP A 36 -3.06 3.53 -11.48
CA ASP A 36 -4.52 3.49 -11.46
C ASP A 36 -5.03 2.64 -12.63
N PRO A 37 -5.96 1.67 -12.37
CA PRO A 37 -6.50 0.82 -13.43
C PRO A 37 -7.27 1.60 -14.49
N HIS A 38 -8.03 2.61 -14.10
CA HIS A 38 -8.81 3.40 -15.05
C HIS A 38 -7.91 4.20 -16.00
N ILE A 39 -6.76 4.69 -15.52
CA ILE A 39 -5.77 5.35 -16.38
C ILE A 39 -5.12 4.35 -17.33
N ALA A 40 -4.84 3.12 -16.87
CA ALA A 40 -4.28 2.08 -17.72
C ALA A 40 -5.25 1.70 -18.84
N GLU A 41 -6.53 1.49 -18.50
CA GLU A 41 -7.60 1.17 -19.45
C GLU A 41 -7.84 2.32 -20.45
N ASP A 42 -7.92 3.56 -19.97
CA ASP A 42 -8.14 4.74 -20.81
C ASP A 42 -7.03 4.94 -21.85
N ILE A 43 -5.77 4.66 -21.49
CA ILE A 43 -4.63 4.73 -22.41
C ILE A 43 -4.79 3.73 -23.57
N ILE A 44 -5.25 2.52 -23.28
CA ILE A 44 -5.46 1.48 -24.31
C ILE A 44 -6.71 1.80 -25.13
N ALA A 45 -7.82 2.10 -24.47
CA ALA A 45 -9.11 2.38 -25.13
C ALA A 45 -9.05 3.59 -26.06
N SER A 46 -8.29 4.64 -25.71
CA SER A 46 -8.08 5.80 -26.57
C SER A 46 -7.05 5.59 -27.69
N GLY A 47 -6.41 4.43 -27.73
CA GLY A 47 -5.42 4.09 -28.74
C GLY A 47 -4.06 4.82 -28.58
N ASP A 48 -3.80 5.44 -27.43
CA ASP A 48 -2.55 6.16 -27.19
C ASP A 48 -1.33 5.22 -27.02
N ALA A 49 -1.59 3.96 -26.68
CA ALA A 49 -0.62 2.87 -26.69
C ALA A 49 -1.33 1.52 -26.88
N ASP A 50 -0.58 0.46 -27.19
CA ASP A 50 -1.11 -0.89 -27.36
C ASP A 50 -0.89 -1.76 -26.12
N ILE A 51 0.13 -1.46 -25.32
CA ILE A 51 0.50 -2.22 -24.14
C ILE A 51 0.92 -1.25 -23.04
N VAL A 52 0.49 -1.54 -21.79
CA VAL A 52 0.91 -0.83 -20.59
C VAL A 52 1.95 -1.65 -19.84
N ALA A 53 3.13 -1.09 -19.61
CA ALA A 53 4.19 -1.70 -18.82
C ALA A 53 4.25 -1.07 -17.43
N MET A 54 4.17 -1.90 -16.38
CA MET A 54 4.15 -1.49 -14.98
C MET A 54 5.31 -2.12 -14.21
N GLY A 55 6.18 -1.28 -13.62
CA GLY A 55 7.25 -1.75 -12.72
C GLY A 55 6.90 -1.54 -11.26
N ARG A 56 6.93 -0.28 -10.80
CA ARG A 56 6.73 0.07 -9.37
C ARG A 56 5.34 -0.29 -8.84
N SER A 57 4.33 -0.28 -9.69
CA SER A 57 2.97 -0.71 -9.31
C SER A 57 2.94 -2.18 -8.94
N LEU A 58 3.62 -3.05 -9.71
CA LEU A 58 3.74 -4.49 -9.40
C LEU A 58 4.69 -4.77 -8.23
N ILE A 59 5.69 -3.91 -7.98
CA ILE A 59 6.50 -3.98 -6.75
C ILE A 59 5.64 -3.64 -5.53
N ALA A 60 4.78 -2.64 -5.63
CA ALA A 60 3.87 -2.27 -4.54
C ALA A 60 2.79 -3.33 -4.32
N ASP A 61 2.20 -3.86 -5.40
CA ASP A 61 1.18 -4.90 -5.35
C ASP A 61 1.39 -5.92 -6.48
N PRO A 62 2.00 -7.09 -6.20
CA PRO A 62 2.18 -8.15 -7.19
C PRO A 62 0.87 -8.68 -7.78
N GLU A 63 -0.23 -8.61 -7.00
CA GLU A 63 -1.56 -9.06 -7.40
C GLU A 63 -2.39 -7.99 -8.13
N TRP A 64 -1.78 -6.88 -8.51
CA TRP A 64 -2.49 -5.74 -9.09
C TRP A 64 -3.40 -6.15 -10.26
N CYS A 65 -2.86 -6.87 -11.25
CA CYS A 65 -3.63 -7.31 -12.43
C CYS A 65 -4.76 -8.27 -12.06
N ASN A 66 -4.51 -9.22 -11.13
CA ASN A 66 -5.51 -10.17 -10.67
C ASN A 66 -6.64 -9.45 -9.93
N LYS A 67 -6.30 -8.50 -9.04
CA LYS A 67 -7.30 -7.71 -8.31
C LYS A 67 -8.18 -6.89 -9.24
N VAL A 68 -7.59 -6.23 -10.23
CA VAL A 68 -8.33 -5.45 -11.24
C VAL A 68 -9.26 -6.34 -12.05
N ARG A 69 -8.74 -7.46 -12.57
CA ARG A 69 -9.56 -8.42 -13.32
C ARG A 69 -10.74 -8.95 -12.52
N ASP A 70 -10.55 -9.15 -11.22
CA ASP A 70 -11.55 -9.73 -10.32
C ASP A 70 -12.46 -8.66 -9.69
N GLY A 71 -12.39 -7.38 -10.10
CA GLY A 71 -13.18 -6.27 -9.57
C GLY A 71 -12.85 -5.88 -8.12
N ARG A 72 -11.64 -6.20 -7.63
CA ARG A 72 -11.17 -5.94 -6.25
C ARG A 72 -10.22 -4.73 -6.20
N GLU A 73 -10.58 -3.65 -6.87
CA GLU A 73 -9.72 -2.45 -6.98
C GLU A 73 -9.53 -1.71 -5.65
N ASP A 74 -10.51 -1.80 -4.75
CA ASP A 74 -10.44 -1.27 -3.39
C ASP A 74 -9.40 -1.98 -2.50
N GLU A 75 -8.89 -3.13 -2.96
CA GLU A 75 -7.79 -3.88 -2.34
C GLU A 75 -6.41 -3.52 -2.91
N LEU A 76 -6.33 -2.63 -3.88
CA LEU A 76 -5.05 -2.27 -4.50
C LEU A 76 -4.15 -1.49 -3.55
N ARG A 77 -2.93 -1.99 -3.39
CA ARG A 77 -1.83 -1.28 -2.72
C ARG A 77 -1.09 -0.44 -3.76
N LYS A 78 -1.63 0.74 -4.06
CA LYS A 78 -1.06 1.60 -5.11
C LYS A 78 0.34 2.11 -4.73
N CYS A 79 1.26 2.16 -5.70
CA CYS A 79 2.58 2.76 -5.52
C CYS A 79 2.46 4.25 -5.20
N ILE A 80 3.10 4.74 -4.14
CA ILE A 80 3.12 6.16 -3.77
C ILE A 80 4.21 6.97 -4.48
N SER A 81 4.94 6.38 -5.42
CA SER A 81 6.00 7.00 -6.23
C SER A 81 7.11 7.69 -5.42
N CYS A 82 7.37 7.22 -4.20
CA CYS A 82 8.40 7.76 -3.31
C CYS A 82 9.82 7.53 -3.80
N CYS A 83 10.05 6.50 -4.61
CA CYS A 83 11.34 6.09 -5.17
C CYS A 83 12.42 5.74 -4.12
N ILE A 84 12.09 5.61 -2.84
CA ILE A 84 13.06 5.42 -1.74
C ILE A 84 13.62 4.00 -1.75
N GLY A 85 12.80 3.01 -1.49
CA GLY A 85 13.23 1.62 -1.29
C GLY A 85 13.50 0.86 -2.60
N CYS A 86 12.87 1.22 -3.70
CA CYS A 86 13.09 0.60 -4.99
C CYS A 86 14.27 1.26 -5.74
N VAL A 87 14.05 2.44 -6.27
CA VAL A 87 15.04 3.17 -7.07
C VAL A 87 16.25 3.59 -6.24
N GLY A 88 16.02 4.19 -5.06
CA GLY A 88 17.08 4.67 -4.19
C GLY A 88 18.01 3.55 -3.73
N ASN A 89 17.47 2.40 -3.32
CA ASN A 89 18.29 1.26 -2.96
C ASN A 89 19.05 0.71 -4.16
N ARG A 90 18.36 0.47 -5.30
CA ARG A 90 19.00 -0.17 -6.45
C ARG A 90 20.01 0.72 -7.15
N MET A 91 19.63 1.95 -7.48
CA MET A 91 20.48 2.88 -8.26
C MET A 91 21.36 3.77 -7.38
N GLY A 92 20.89 4.15 -6.19
CA GLY A 92 21.63 5.04 -5.29
C GLY A 92 22.64 4.32 -4.40
N SER A 93 22.33 3.09 -3.96
CA SER A 93 23.13 2.40 -2.94
C SER A 93 23.55 0.97 -3.33
N ASN A 94 23.21 0.51 -4.54
CA ASN A 94 23.43 -0.86 -5.03
C ASN A 94 22.97 -1.94 -4.02
N ARG A 95 21.83 -1.72 -3.36
CA ARG A 95 21.22 -2.64 -2.39
C ARG A 95 20.00 -3.34 -3.02
N PRO A 96 19.58 -4.48 -2.47
CA PRO A 96 18.31 -5.11 -2.85
C PRO A 96 17.14 -4.12 -2.73
N ILE A 97 16.20 -4.21 -3.67
CA ILE A 97 15.01 -3.36 -3.62
C ILE A 97 14.17 -3.65 -2.38
N ARG A 98 13.51 -2.60 -1.90
CA ARG A 98 12.48 -2.61 -0.87
C ARG A 98 11.31 -1.76 -1.35
N CYS A 99 10.19 -1.84 -0.70
CA CYS A 99 9.07 -0.95 -0.98
C CYS A 99 8.54 -0.35 0.32
N THR A 100 8.27 0.95 0.32
CA THR A 100 7.75 1.67 1.49
C THR A 100 6.35 1.17 1.88
N VAL A 101 5.56 0.74 0.89
CA VAL A 101 4.18 0.30 1.11
C VAL A 101 4.00 -1.21 1.06
N ASN A 102 5.01 -1.98 0.62
CA ASN A 102 4.97 -3.44 0.57
C ASN A 102 6.16 -4.04 1.33
N PRO A 103 5.96 -4.48 2.59
CA PRO A 103 7.04 -5.03 3.41
C PRO A 103 7.59 -6.36 2.88
N ALA A 104 6.84 -7.10 2.07
CA ALA A 104 7.23 -8.43 1.60
C ALA A 104 8.24 -8.43 0.45
N VAL A 105 8.53 -7.25 -0.16
CA VAL A 105 9.45 -7.18 -1.31
C VAL A 105 10.84 -7.67 -0.93
N THR A 106 11.31 -8.70 -1.65
CA THR A 106 12.63 -9.37 -1.48
C THR A 106 12.89 -9.96 -0.07
N GLN A 107 11.82 -10.23 0.71
CA GLN A 107 11.95 -10.82 2.06
C GLN A 107 11.87 -12.36 2.05
N GLY A 108 11.53 -12.97 0.92
CA GLY A 108 11.36 -14.43 0.83
C GLY A 108 10.38 -14.95 1.88
N ASP A 109 10.78 -15.98 2.58
CA ASP A 109 9.93 -16.67 3.56
C ASP A 109 9.72 -15.92 4.87
N THR A 110 10.52 -14.87 5.17
CA THR A 110 10.40 -14.09 6.41
C THR A 110 9.07 -13.34 6.49
N CYS A 111 8.49 -12.97 5.35
CA CYS A 111 7.19 -12.28 5.29
C CYS A 111 6.03 -13.21 4.88
N LYS A 112 6.25 -14.52 4.79
CA LYS A 112 5.15 -15.47 4.57
C LYS A 112 4.24 -15.53 5.78
N LYS A 113 2.97 -15.25 5.57
CA LYS A 113 1.94 -15.35 6.60
C LYS A 113 1.63 -16.81 6.86
N ARG A 114 1.99 -17.29 8.04
CA ARG A 114 1.66 -18.64 8.51
C ARG A 114 0.54 -18.54 9.54
N LYS A 115 -0.50 -19.33 9.40
CA LYS A 115 -1.59 -19.38 10.38
C LYS A 115 -1.07 -19.79 11.75
N VAL A 116 -1.61 -19.14 12.79
CA VAL A 116 -1.33 -19.57 14.17
C VAL A 116 -1.96 -20.92 14.45
N ASN A 117 -1.27 -21.75 15.26
CA ASN A 117 -1.77 -23.09 15.63
C ASN A 117 -2.80 -23.05 16.76
N LYS A 118 -2.86 -21.96 17.51
CA LYS A 118 -3.77 -21.76 18.65
C LYS A 118 -4.37 -20.36 18.56
N PRO A 119 -5.62 -20.16 19.05
CA PRO A 119 -6.18 -18.83 19.20
C PRO A 119 -5.21 -17.93 19.98
N CYS A 120 -5.03 -16.71 19.51
CA CYS A 120 -4.12 -15.72 20.08
C CYS A 120 -4.81 -14.35 20.08
N LYS A 121 -4.83 -13.69 21.23
CA LYS A 121 -5.35 -12.33 21.38
C LYS A 121 -4.22 -11.34 21.28
N VAL A 122 -4.29 -10.42 20.32
CA VAL A 122 -3.28 -9.40 20.11
C VAL A 122 -3.86 -8.01 20.36
N MET A 123 -3.22 -7.24 21.22
CA MET A 123 -3.55 -5.83 21.39
C MET A 123 -2.52 -4.98 20.65
N VAL A 124 -3.00 -4.16 19.70
CA VAL A 124 -2.17 -3.19 18.99
C VAL A 124 -2.50 -1.79 19.49
N ILE A 125 -1.49 -1.07 19.97
CA ILE A 125 -1.63 0.28 20.53
C ILE A 125 -1.06 1.28 19.53
N GLY A 126 -1.94 2.08 18.94
CA GLY A 126 -1.65 3.06 17.90
C GLY A 126 -2.18 2.66 16.52
N GLY A 127 -3.06 3.49 15.96
CA GLY A 127 -3.74 3.29 14.67
C GLY A 127 -3.03 3.96 13.49
N GLY A 128 -1.73 4.24 13.60
CA GLY A 128 -0.90 4.69 12.49
C GLY A 128 -0.60 3.58 11.47
N THR A 129 0.19 3.87 10.43
CA THR A 129 0.51 2.89 9.37
C THR A 129 1.16 1.61 9.90
N ALA A 130 2.02 1.71 10.91
CA ALA A 130 2.68 0.56 11.53
C ALA A 130 1.68 -0.31 12.31
N GLY A 131 0.80 0.31 13.10
CA GLY A 131 -0.22 -0.40 13.86
C GLY A 131 -1.28 -1.03 12.97
N LEU A 132 -1.73 -0.34 11.93
CA LEU A 132 -2.65 -0.90 10.93
C LEU A 132 -2.06 -2.14 10.23
N GLU A 133 -0.78 -2.07 9.79
CA GLU A 133 -0.12 -3.22 9.18
C GLU A 133 0.04 -4.38 10.16
N ALA A 134 0.42 -4.09 11.42
CA ALA A 134 0.55 -5.09 12.47
C ALA A 134 -0.80 -5.77 12.79
N ALA A 135 -1.85 -4.97 12.96
CA ALA A 135 -3.20 -5.46 13.23
C ALA A 135 -3.72 -6.36 12.09
N CYS A 136 -3.60 -5.88 10.83
CA CYS A 136 -4.01 -6.66 9.68
C CYS A 136 -3.21 -7.97 9.56
N THR A 137 -1.90 -7.91 9.77
CA THR A 137 -1.04 -9.10 9.69
C THR A 137 -1.40 -10.13 10.75
N ALA A 138 -1.60 -9.70 12.01
CA ALA A 138 -2.03 -10.57 13.09
C ALA A 138 -3.41 -11.21 12.82
N ALA A 139 -4.36 -10.42 12.34
CA ALA A 139 -5.69 -10.92 12.02
C ALA A 139 -5.67 -11.92 10.84
N GLU A 140 -4.90 -11.64 9.80
CA GLU A 140 -4.76 -12.52 8.63
C GLU A 140 -4.12 -13.86 8.95
N ILE A 141 -3.28 -13.95 9.99
CA ILE A 141 -2.73 -15.23 10.45
C ILE A 141 -3.65 -15.95 11.45
N GLY A 142 -4.77 -15.33 11.85
CA GLY A 142 -5.82 -15.97 12.64
C GLY A 142 -5.88 -15.55 14.11
N CYS A 143 -5.24 -14.43 14.49
CA CYS A 143 -5.37 -13.86 15.83
C CYS A 143 -6.64 -13.01 15.94
N ASP A 144 -7.21 -12.90 17.13
CA ASP A 144 -8.21 -11.91 17.49
C ASP A 144 -7.49 -10.61 17.90
N VAL A 145 -7.80 -9.50 17.24
CA VAL A 145 -7.04 -8.26 17.38
C VAL A 145 -7.90 -7.16 17.97
N THR A 146 -7.41 -6.49 19.01
CA THR A 146 -7.92 -5.19 19.47
C THR A 146 -6.94 -4.11 19.05
N LEU A 147 -7.34 -3.24 18.12
CA LEU A 147 -6.58 -2.08 17.68
C LEU A 147 -7.10 -0.83 18.39
N ALA A 148 -6.31 -0.27 19.28
CA ALA A 148 -6.66 0.94 20.04
C ALA A 148 -5.90 2.16 19.50
N GLU A 149 -6.63 3.26 19.26
CA GLU A 149 -6.10 4.52 18.76
C GLU A 149 -6.59 5.67 19.66
N GLN A 150 -5.68 6.54 20.09
CA GLN A 150 -6.01 7.67 20.98
C GLN A 150 -6.83 8.76 20.29
N SER A 151 -6.67 8.92 18.98
CA SER A 151 -7.45 9.89 18.21
C SER A 151 -8.77 9.31 17.70
N GLY A 152 -9.63 10.20 17.17
CA GLY A 152 -10.90 9.80 16.56
C GLY A 152 -10.79 9.18 15.16
N SER A 153 -9.56 8.96 14.65
CA SER A 153 -9.37 8.44 13.29
C SER A 153 -8.11 7.61 13.14
N LEU A 154 -8.15 6.65 12.21
CA LEU A 154 -7.00 5.82 11.84
C LEU A 154 -6.12 6.52 10.80
N GLY A 155 -4.84 6.12 10.73
CA GLY A 155 -3.87 6.57 9.73
C GLY A 155 -2.70 7.36 10.30
N GLY A 156 -2.86 7.90 11.52
CA GLY A 156 -1.81 8.62 12.24
C GLY A 156 -1.18 9.76 11.42
N ARG A 157 0.12 10.01 11.58
CA ARG A 157 0.84 11.07 10.85
C ARG A 157 0.77 10.95 9.33
N ALA A 158 0.67 9.73 8.80
CA ALA A 158 0.56 9.54 7.35
C ALA A 158 -0.72 10.15 6.79
N ALA A 159 -1.84 10.06 7.53
CA ALA A 159 -3.09 10.72 7.15
C ALA A 159 -2.95 12.25 7.13
N CYS A 160 -2.32 12.84 8.15
CA CYS A 160 -2.09 14.30 8.19
C CYS A 160 -1.19 14.78 7.04
N LEU A 161 -0.21 13.97 6.62
CA LEU A 161 0.68 14.33 5.51
C LEU A 161 -0.01 14.31 4.15
N CYS A 162 -1.16 13.65 4.01
CA CYS A 162 -1.91 13.59 2.74
C CYS A 162 -2.42 14.95 2.27
N ASP A 163 -2.58 15.92 3.19
CA ASP A 163 -3.03 17.27 2.89
C ASP A 163 -1.96 18.10 2.15
N LEU A 164 -0.70 17.66 2.20
CA LEU A 164 0.38 18.27 1.44
C LEU A 164 0.35 17.81 -0.02
N PRO A 165 0.35 18.70 -1.01
CA PRO A 165 0.28 18.36 -2.44
C PRO A 165 1.33 17.33 -2.87
N GLU A 166 2.56 17.44 -2.36
CA GLU A 166 3.68 16.53 -2.67
C GLU A 166 3.52 15.15 -2.03
N LYS A 167 2.65 15.02 -1.04
CA LYS A 167 2.40 13.80 -0.26
C LYS A 167 1.02 13.18 -0.50
N ARG A 168 0.17 13.80 -1.33
CA ARG A 168 -1.21 13.36 -1.58
C ARG A 168 -1.34 11.86 -1.93
N ARG A 169 -0.32 11.27 -2.58
CA ARG A 169 -0.31 9.83 -2.91
C ARG A 169 -0.22 8.91 -1.70
N MET A 170 0.17 9.43 -0.54
CA MET A 170 0.13 8.66 0.72
C MET A 170 -1.31 8.33 1.12
N ASN A 171 -2.30 9.11 0.67
CA ASN A 171 -3.70 8.83 0.93
C ASN A 171 -4.13 7.46 0.36
N ASP A 172 -3.63 7.09 -0.81
CA ASP A 172 -3.92 5.77 -1.40
C ASP A 172 -3.47 4.64 -0.45
N PHE A 173 -2.30 4.80 0.18
CA PHE A 173 -1.78 3.81 1.12
C PHE A 173 -2.55 3.79 2.44
N VAL A 174 -2.88 4.95 2.98
CA VAL A 174 -3.71 5.05 4.21
C VAL A 174 -5.09 4.45 3.97
N THR A 175 -5.72 4.77 2.83
CA THR A 175 -7.01 4.22 2.43
C THR A 175 -6.95 2.70 2.27
N TYR A 176 -5.92 2.18 1.59
CA TYR A 176 -5.68 0.74 1.48
C TYR A 176 -5.62 0.05 2.85
N LEU A 177 -4.87 0.61 3.80
CA LEU A 177 -4.76 0.03 5.15
C LEU A 177 -6.10 0.08 5.91
N LYS A 178 -6.83 1.17 5.82
CA LYS A 178 -8.17 1.31 6.43
C LYS A 178 -9.15 0.29 5.85
N ASN A 179 -9.20 0.17 4.52
CA ASN A 179 -10.07 -0.79 3.82
C ASN A 179 -9.71 -2.23 4.21
N ARG A 180 -8.40 -2.57 4.26
CA ARG A 180 -7.93 -3.88 4.68
C ARG A 180 -8.33 -4.19 6.13
N THR A 181 -8.20 -3.23 7.03
CA THR A 181 -8.64 -3.35 8.43
C THR A 181 -10.15 -3.59 8.53
N ALA A 182 -10.95 -2.84 7.79
CA ALA A 182 -12.41 -2.94 7.82
C ALA A 182 -12.95 -4.29 7.29
N ARG A 183 -12.23 -4.93 6.37
CA ARG A 183 -12.59 -6.26 5.84
C ARG A 183 -12.31 -7.41 6.81
N LEU A 184 -11.41 -7.24 7.76
CA LEU A 184 -11.00 -8.29 8.70
C LEU A 184 -11.91 -8.29 9.93
N LYS A 185 -12.87 -9.23 9.97
CA LYS A 185 -13.90 -9.30 11.02
C LYS A 185 -13.35 -9.60 12.43
N ASN A 186 -12.14 -10.12 12.52
CA ASN A 186 -11.41 -10.41 13.75
C ASN A 186 -10.53 -9.25 14.22
N ILE A 187 -10.76 -8.02 13.70
CA ILE A 187 -10.17 -6.79 14.23
C ILE A 187 -11.28 -5.94 14.89
N LYS A 188 -11.16 -5.72 16.19
CA LYS A 188 -11.95 -4.73 16.94
C LYS A 188 -11.18 -3.42 16.99
N VAL A 189 -11.70 -2.37 16.37
CA VAL A 189 -11.11 -1.02 16.41
C VAL A 189 -11.74 -0.21 17.52
N VAL A 190 -10.90 0.40 18.38
CA VAL A 190 -11.32 1.26 19.49
C VAL A 190 -10.64 2.62 19.29
N LEU A 191 -11.42 3.62 18.92
CA LEU A 191 -10.97 5.01 18.74
C LEU A 191 -11.16 5.82 20.02
N ASN A 192 -10.51 6.99 20.12
CA ASN A 192 -10.52 7.87 21.29
C ASN A 192 -10.06 7.15 22.57
N ALA A 193 -9.15 6.19 22.42
CA ALA A 193 -8.67 5.33 23.51
C ALA A 193 -7.15 5.49 23.70
N ALA A 194 -6.76 6.33 24.64
CA ALA A 194 -5.40 6.39 25.15
C ALA A 194 -5.18 5.20 26.12
N VAL A 195 -4.53 4.16 25.64
CA VAL A 195 -4.38 2.90 26.37
C VAL A 195 -3.52 3.10 27.62
N THR A 196 -4.05 2.74 28.80
CA THR A 196 -3.32 2.65 30.06
C THR A 196 -2.91 1.21 30.36
N LYS A 197 -1.99 1.04 31.34
CA LYS A 197 -1.60 -0.29 31.81
C LYS A 197 -2.80 -1.10 32.32
N GLN A 198 -3.74 -0.43 33.01
CA GLN A 198 -4.95 -1.07 33.53
C GLN A 198 -5.87 -1.54 32.40
N MET A 199 -6.06 -0.71 31.35
CA MET A 199 -6.85 -1.10 30.17
C MET A 199 -6.22 -2.30 29.44
N ALA A 200 -4.90 -2.29 29.26
CA ALA A 200 -4.19 -3.40 28.64
C ALA A 200 -4.31 -4.70 29.47
N ALA A 201 -4.19 -4.59 30.80
CA ALA A 201 -4.36 -5.74 31.70
C ALA A 201 -5.80 -6.29 31.69
N ALA A 202 -6.81 -5.43 31.62
CA ALA A 202 -8.21 -5.83 31.56
C ALA A 202 -8.59 -6.58 30.27
N GLU A 203 -8.01 -6.22 29.12
CA GLU A 203 -8.17 -6.94 27.85
C GLU A 203 -7.48 -8.32 27.86
N ASN A 204 -6.51 -8.52 28.75
CA ASN A 204 -5.74 -9.77 28.91
C ASN A 204 -5.25 -10.35 27.57
N PRO A 205 -4.45 -9.60 26.78
CA PRO A 205 -3.93 -10.07 25.52
C PRO A 205 -2.74 -11.02 25.72
N ASP A 206 -2.56 -11.97 24.81
CA ASP A 206 -1.36 -12.82 24.78
C ASP A 206 -0.11 -12.03 24.28
N LEU A 207 -0.34 -11.01 23.44
CA LEU A 207 0.71 -10.16 22.87
C LEU A 207 0.25 -8.71 22.77
N ILE A 208 1.15 -7.79 23.12
CA ILE A 208 0.97 -6.34 22.91
C ILE A 208 1.98 -5.85 21.88
N VAL A 209 1.47 -5.14 20.86
CA VAL A 209 2.28 -4.44 19.87
C VAL A 209 2.17 -2.94 20.10
N CYS A 210 3.25 -2.30 20.54
CA CYS A 210 3.32 -0.84 20.71
C CYS A 210 3.71 -0.20 19.37
N ALA A 211 2.77 0.58 18.79
CA ALA A 211 2.93 1.29 17.52
C ALA A 211 2.53 2.78 17.63
N THR A 212 2.83 3.38 18.77
CA THR A 212 2.41 4.75 19.12
C THR A 212 3.19 5.86 18.39
N GLY A 213 4.35 5.59 17.83
CA GLY A 213 5.15 6.53 17.03
C GLY A 213 5.98 7.54 17.86
#